data_47c39515b60f68bfb7350f31b73b66af
#
_entry.id   47c39515b60f68bfb7350f31b73b66af
#
_cell.length_a   1.000
_cell.length_b   1.000
_cell.length_c   1.000
_cell.angle_alpha   90.00
_cell.angle_beta   90.00
_cell.angle_gamma   90.00
#
_symmetry.space_group_name_H-M   'P 1'
#
loop_
_entity.id
_entity.type
_entity.pdbx_description
1 polymer ?
#
loop_
_entity_poly.entity_id
_entity_poly.type
_entity_poly.pdbx_seq_one_letter_code
_entity_poly.pdbx_strand_id
1 'polypeptide(L)'
;AGYFSVVILCLVVAMVIFEVVTKYKNWTEIKNGNVAVALATGGKILGICNIFRYSIEQHATFIEMLAWGFSGFILLIFAYFLFEFLSPKFNVDEEIEKDNRSVGFISFAISVGLSFVIGASIS
;
A
#
# COMPACT_ATOMS: atom_id res chain seq x y z
N ALA A 1 10.99 10.71 -17.69
CA ALA A 1 11.72 11.18 -16.50
C ALA A 1 10.82 11.93 -15.54
N GLY A 2 9.94 12.81 -16.04
CA GLY A 2 9.04 13.59 -15.20
C GLY A 2 8.06 12.72 -14.40
N TYR A 3 7.45 11.75 -15.06
CA TYR A 3 6.51 10.84 -14.41
C TYR A 3 7.20 9.99 -13.34
N PHE A 4 8.39 9.50 -13.63
CA PHE A 4 9.15 8.70 -12.67
C PHE A 4 9.43 9.48 -11.39
N SER A 5 9.94 10.71 -11.54
CA SER A 5 10.26 11.55 -10.38
C SER A 5 9.05 11.83 -9.51
N VAL A 6 7.92 12.14 -10.14
CA VAL A 6 6.67 12.44 -9.42
C VAL A 6 6.13 11.19 -8.72
N VAL A 7 6.18 10.04 -9.37
CA VAL A 7 5.71 8.79 -8.75
C VAL A 7 6.55 8.43 -7.54
N ILE A 8 7.87 8.61 -7.61
CA ILE A 8 8.75 8.37 -6.47
C ILE A 8 8.39 9.30 -5.30
N LEU A 9 8.16 10.58 -5.59
CA LEU A 9 7.74 11.53 -4.55
C LEU A 9 6.40 11.13 -3.94
N CYS A 10 5.44 10.75 -4.77
CA CYS A 10 4.13 10.29 -4.30
C CYS A 10 4.27 9.02 -3.46
N LEU A 11 5.14 8.11 -3.85
CA LEU A 11 5.41 6.90 -3.09
C LEU A 11 5.96 7.23 -1.69
N VAL A 12 6.89 8.16 -1.60
CA VAL A 12 7.44 8.59 -0.31
C VAL A 12 6.34 9.18 0.58
N VAL A 13 5.50 10.05 0.03
CA VAL A 13 4.37 10.63 0.77
C VAL A 13 3.40 9.54 1.22
N ALA A 14 3.10 8.59 0.34
CA ALA A 14 2.20 7.49 0.67
C ALA A 14 2.76 6.64 1.81
N MET A 15 4.06 6.36 1.81
CA MET A 15 4.68 5.59 2.89
C MET A 15 4.64 6.33 4.22
N VAL A 16 4.79 7.66 4.20
CA VAL A 16 4.64 8.47 5.42
C VAL A 16 3.21 8.37 5.95
N ILE A 17 2.21 8.43 5.06
CA ILE A 17 0.81 8.29 5.46
C ILE A 17 0.56 6.91 6.06
N PHE A 18 1.05 5.85 5.46
CA PHE A 18 0.92 4.50 6.02
C PHE A 18 1.61 4.37 7.38
N GLU A 19 2.76 5.01 7.57
CA GLU A 19 3.44 5.01 8.86
C GLU A 19 2.56 5.62 9.95
N VAL A 20 1.83 6.68 9.60
CA VAL A 20 0.94 7.37 10.56
C VAL A 20 -0.29 6.52 10.87
N VAL A 21 -0.87 5.85 9.85
CA VAL A 21 -2.12 5.10 10.05
C VAL A 21 -1.92 3.71 10.64
N THR A 22 -0.73 3.13 10.55
CA THR A 22 -0.44 1.85 11.18
C THR A 22 -0.05 2.04 12.64
N LYS A 23 -0.33 1.05 13.47
CA LYS A 23 -0.08 1.11 14.91
C LYS A 23 1.38 0.84 15.28
N TYR A 24 2.19 0.41 14.33
CA TYR A 24 3.60 0.11 14.54
C TYR A 24 4.46 1.00 13.66
N LYS A 25 5.75 1.08 14.00
CA LYS A 25 6.70 1.87 13.21
C LYS A 25 7.35 0.98 12.17
N ASN A 26 6.92 1.11 10.92
CA ASN A 26 7.32 0.22 9.83
C ASN A 26 8.85 0.09 9.72
N TRP A 27 9.55 1.20 9.62
CA TRP A 27 10.99 1.17 9.36
C TRP A 27 11.79 0.67 10.55
N THR A 28 11.35 1.01 11.76
CA THR A 28 12.00 0.53 12.99
C THR A 28 11.87 -0.99 13.10
N GLU A 29 10.67 -1.52 12.85
CA GLU A 29 10.43 -2.96 12.92
C GLU A 29 11.17 -3.72 11.83
N ILE A 30 11.26 -3.16 10.62
CA ILE A 30 12.01 -3.78 9.52
C ILE A 30 13.49 -3.85 9.88
N LYS A 31 14.05 -2.76 10.42
CA LYS A 31 15.43 -2.72 10.87
C LYS A 31 15.72 -3.81 11.91
N ASN A 32 14.76 -4.10 12.76
CA ASN A 32 14.89 -5.11 13.81
C ASN A 32 14.62 -6.54 13.33
N GLY A 33 14.43 -6.72 12.02
CA GLY A 33 14.24 -8.06 11.44
C GLY A 33 12.82 -8.58 11.44
N ASN A 34 11.82 -7.71 11.60
CA ASN A 34 10.41 -8.12 11.57
C ASN A 34 9.96 -8.40 10.15
N VAL A 35 9.91 -9.69 9.78
CA VAL A 35 9.55 -10.13 8.44
C VAL A 35 8.08 -9.82 8.12
N ALA A 36 7.19 -9.94 9.08
CA ALA A 36 5.77 -9.65 8.86
C ALA A 36 5.57 -8.17 8.48
N VAL A 37 6.25 -7.26 9.17
CA VAL A 37 6.18 -5.82 8.84
C VAL A 37 6.79 -5.57 7.46
N ALA A 38 7.91 -6.24 7.14
CA ALA A 38 8.54 -6.12 5.83
C ALA A 38 7.59 -6.58 4.71
N LEU A 39 6.88 -7.68 4.91
CA LEU A 39 5.91 -8.18 3.94
C LEU A 39 4.74 -7.21 3.77
N ALA A 40 4.19 -6.72 4.87
CA ALA A 40 3.07 -5.78 4.82
C ALA A 40 3.47 -4.48 4.12
N THR A 41 4.63 -3.94 4.48
CA THR A 41 5.15 -2.70 3.89
C THR A 41 5.50 -2.90 2.42
N GLY A 42 6.16 -4.02 2.08
CA GLY A 42 6.49 -4.36 0.71
C GLY A 42 5.26 -4.49 -0.18
N GLY A 43 4.20 -5.09 0.35
CA GLY A 43 2.93 -5.19 -0.36
C GLY A 43 2.33 -3.83 -0.67
N LYS A 44 2.36 -2.91 0.27
CA LYS A 44 1.89 -1.54 0.08
C LYS A 44 2.71 -0.80 -0.98
N ILE A 45 4.03 -0.95 -0.92
CA ILE A 45 4.93 -0.33 -1.91
C ILE A 45 4.61 -0.84 -3.31
N LEU A 46 4.57 -2.16 -3.49
CA LEU A 46 4.26 -2.77 -4.78
C LEU A 46 2.85 -2.38 -5.26
N GLY A 47 1.88 -2.34 -4.34
CA GLY A 47 0.52 -1.96 -4.66
C GLY A 47 0.42 -0.53 -5.17
N ILE A 48 1.05 0.41 -4.48
CA ILE A 48 1.05 1.81 -4.88
C ILE A 48 1.74 1.99 -6.23
N CYS A 49 2.90 1.36 -6.42
CA CYS A 49 3.62 1.42 -7.69
C CYS A 49 2.75 0.88 -8.83
N ASN A 50 2.05 -0.22 -8.61
CA ASN A 50 1.17 -0.82 -9.60
C ASN A 50 -0.01 0.09 -9.95
N ILE A 51 -0.60 0.74 -8.97
CA ILE A 51 -1.68 1.71 -9.19
C ILE A 51 -1.20 2.88 -10.05
N PHE A 52 -0.05 3.45 -9.73
CA PHE A 52 0.49 4.55 -10.52
C PHE A 52 0.90 4.09 -11.91
N ARG A 53 1.35 2.83 -12.07
CA ARG A 53 1.62 2.28 -13.40
C ARG A 53 0.37 2.33 -14.28
N TYR A 54 -0.77 1.86 -13.77
CA TYR A 54 -2.03 1.94 -14.50
C TYR A 54 -2.41 3.38 -14.81
N SER A 55 -2.23 4.26 -13.85
CA SER A 55 -2.58 5.67 -14.02
C SER A 55 -1.74 6.33 -15.11
N ILE A 56 -0.44 6.04 -15.16
CA ILE A 56 0.45 6.56 -16.21
C ILE A 56 0.06 6.03 -17.59
N GLU A 57 -0.23 4.73 -17.68
CA GLU A 57 -0.54 4.09 -18.96
C GLU A 57 -1.88 4.54 -19.55
N GLN A 58 -2.86 4.85 -18.69
CA GLN A 58 -4.24 5.06 -19.12
C GLN A 58 -4.65 6.53 -19.21
N HIS A 59 -3.87 7.45 -18.68
CA HIS A 59 -4.24 8.86 -18.63
C HIS A 59 -3.20 9.73 -19.35
N ALA A 60 -3.68 10.60 -20.25
CA ALA A 60 -2.82 11.37 -21.14
C ALA A 60 -2.18 12.58 -20.46
N THR A 61 -2.86 13.19 -19.49
CA THR A 61 -2.36 14.40 -18.83
C THR A 61 -1.76 14.08 -17.47
N PHE A 62 -0.81 14.91 -17.07
CA PHE A 62 -0.15 14.79 -15.78
C PHE A 62 -1.14 14.92 -14.62
N ILE A 63 -2.08 15.87 -14.74
CA ILE A 63 -3.10 16.12 -13.71
C ILE A 63 -4.03 14.92 -13.57
N GLU A 64 -4.45 14.33 -14.69
CA GLU A 64 -5.27 13.13 -14.67
C GLU A 64 -4.54 11.96 -14.01
N MET A 65 -3.28 11.79 -14.33
CA MET A 65 -2.46 10.73 -13.74
C MET A 65 -2.39 10.86 -12.22
N LEU A 66 -2.14 12.08 -11.73
CA LEU A 66 -2.10 12.32 -10.29
C LEU A 66 -3.46 12.09 -9.64
N ALA A 67 -4.53 12.62 -10.24
CA ALA A 67 -5.87 12.51 -9.69
C ALA A 67 -6.30 11.04 -9.54
N TRP A 68 -6.10 10.26 -10.60
CA TRP A 68 -6.49 8.84 -10.57
C TRP A 68 -5.57 8.00 -9.70
N GLY A 69 -4.27 8.33 -9.69
CA GLY A 69 -3.31 7.66 -8.83
C GLY A 69 -3.63 7.86 -7.34
N PHE A 70 -3.94 9.08 -6.94
CA PHE A 70 -4.33 9.36 -5.57
C PHE A 70 -5.68 8.73 -5.21
N SER A 71 -6.64 8.70 -6.16
CA SER A 71 -7.91 8.00 -5.94
C SER A 71 -7.67 6.52 -5.68
N GLY A 72 -6.79 5.89 -6.46
CA GLY A 72 -6.42 4.50 -6.26
C GLY A 72 -5.73 4.27 -4.91
N PHE A 73 -4.86 5.18 -4.49
CA PHE A 73 -4.20 5.12 -3.20
C PHE A 73 -5.22 5.17 -2.05
N ILE A 74 -6.20 6.07 -2.14
CA ILE A 74 -7.26 6.18 -1.12
C ILE A 74 -8.05 4.88 -1.06
N LEU A 75 -8.37 4.29 -2.21
CA LEU A 75 -9.06 3.00 -2.25
C LEU A 75 -8.22 1.88 -1.61
N LEU A 76 -6.91 1.92 -1.79
CA LEU A 76 -6.02 0.92 -1.17
C LEU A 76 -6.01 1.07 0.36
N ILE A 77 -5.97 2.28 0.88
CA ILE A 77 -6.07 2.53 2.32
C ILE A 77 -7.41 2.02 2.85
N PHE A 78 -8.49 2.31 2.14
CA PHE A 78 -9.83 1.86 2.52
C PHE A 78 -9.90 0.33 2.56
N ALA A 79 -9.33 -0.32 1.56
CA ALA A 79 -9.28 -1.78 1.50
C ALA A 79 -8.48 -2.37 2.68
N TYR A 80 -7.39 -1.72 3.06
CA TYR A 80 -6.60 -2.13 4.22
C TYR A 80 -7.44 -2.09 5.50
N PHE A 81 -8.20 -1.01 5.71
CA PHE A 81 -9.07 -0.92 6.88
C PHE A 81 -10.21 -1.93 6.84
N LEU A 82 -10.74 -2.23 5.65
CA LEU A 82 -11.74 -3.28 5.50
C LEU A 82 -11.16 -4.65 5.90
N PHE A 83 -9.94 -4.94 5.49
CA PHE A 83 -9.29 -6.20 5.88
C PHE A 83 -9.16 -6.29 7.39
N GLU A 84 -8.73 -5.23 8.05
CA GLU A 84 -8.63 -5.22 9.52
C GLU A 84 -10.00 -5.39 10.17
N PHE A 85 -11.02 -4.72 9.64
CA PHE A 85 -12.40 -4.83 10.14
C PHE A 85 -12.95 -6.24 9.98
N LEU A 86 -12.67 -6.91 8.86
CA LEU A 86 -13.17 -8.25 8.58
C LEU A 86 -12.39 -9.35 9.30
N SER A 87 -11.40 -8.98 10.10
CA SER A 87 -10.61 -9.92 10.89
C SER A 87 -10.89 -9.69 12.39
N PRO A 88 -12.13 -9.96 12.87
CA PRO A 88 -12.51 -9.57 14.23
C PRO A 88 -11.85 -10.42 15.32
N LYS A 89 -11.29 -11.58 14.98
CA LYS A 89 -10.69 -12.50 15.94
C LYS A 89 -9.28 -12.10 16.34
N PHE A 90 -8.66 -11.18 15.61
CA PHE A 90 -7.32 -10.70 15.93
C PHE A 90 -7.14 -9.29 15.38
N ASN A 91 -6.23 -8.55 15.96
CA ASN A 91 -5.85 -7.23 15.48
C ASN A 91 -4.72 -7.41 14.47
N VAL A 92 -4.95 -7.04 13.21
CA VAL A 92 -4.00 -7.25 12.12
C VAL A 92 -2.68 -6.51 12.39
N ASP A 93 -2.74 -5.24 12.78
CA ASP A 93 -1.54 -4.45 13.06
C ASP A 93 -0.74 -5.04 14.22
N GLU A 94 -1.42 -5.51 15.25
CA GLU A 94 -0.79 -6.10 16.42
C GLU A 94 -0.07 -7.40 16.06
N GLU A 95 -0.71 -8.24 15.26
CA GLU A 95 -0.12 -9.51 14.82
C GLU A 95 1.08 -9.28 13.90
N ILE A 96 1.02 -8.29 13.03
CA ILE A 96 2.14 -7.93 12.15
C ILE A 96 3.30 -7.41 13.00
N GLU A 97 3.03 -6.59 14.00
CA GLU A 97 4.07 -6.07 14.89
C GLU A 97 4.78 -7.19 15.64
N LYS A 98 4.06 -8.26 15.99
CA LYS A 98 4.62 -9.43 16.66
C LYS A 98 5.37 -10.40 15.73
N ASP A 99 5.58 -10.01 14.48
CA ASP A 99 6.20 -10.83 13.45
C ASP A 99 5.38 -12.10 13.12
N ASN A 100 4.06 -11.98 13.11
CA ASN A 100 3.21 -13.04 12.61
C ASN A 100 3.29 -13.06 11.08
N ARG A 101 4.16 -13.89 10.53
CA ARG A 101 4.47 -13.92 9.11
C ARG A 101 3.29 -14.34 8.25
N SER A 102 2.42 -15.18 8.78
CA SER A 102 1.20 -15.57 8.06
C SER A 102 0.30 -14.38 7.81
N VAL A 103 0.08 -13.55 8.83
CA VAL A 103 -0.72 -12.33 8.69
C VAL A 103 -0.02 -11.34 7.77
N GLY A 104 1.30 -11.18 7.91
CA GLY A 104 2.08 -10.32 7.03
C GLY A 104 1.99 -10.73 5.57
N PHE A 105 2.07 -12.02 5.29
CA PHE A 105 1.94 -12.55 3.93
C PHE A 105 0.55 -12.30 3.35
N ILE A 106 -0.50 -12.51 4.14
CA ILE A 106 -1.87 -12.22 3.69
C ILE A 106 -2.04 -10.73 3.40
N SER A 107 -1.51 -9.87 4.27
CA SER A 107 -1.53 -8.42 4.04
C SER A 107 -0.83 -8.06 2.73
N PHE A 108 0.33 -8.66 2.47
CA PHE A 108 1.06 -8.49 1.21
C PHE A 108 0.19 -8.89 0.02
N ALA A 109 -0.40 -10.08 0.07
CA ALA A 109 -1.21 -10.60 -1.03
C ALA A 109 -2.43 -9.74 -1.30
N ILE A 110 -3.10 -9.27 -0.25
CA ILE A 110 -4.28 -8.41 -0.39
C ILE A 110 -3.89 -7.07 -1.00
N SER A 111 -2.81 -6.45 -0.51
CA SER A 111 -2.38 -5.16 -1.01
C SER A 111 -2.01 -5.22 -2.50
N VAL A 112 -1.22 -6.21 -2.89
CA VAL A 112 -0.81 -6.37 -4.29
C VAL A 112 -2.00 -6.77 -5.16
N GLY A 113 -2.79 -7.75 -4.70
CA GLY A 113 -3.96 -8.22 -5.45
C GLY A 113 -4.98 -7.12 -5.68
N LEU A 114 -5.30 -6.36 -4.63
CA LEU A 114 -6.25 -5.25 -4.75
C LEU A 114 -5.72 -4.13 -5.64
N SER A 115 -4.40 -3.92 -5.68
CA SER A 115 -3.84 -2.90 -6.56
C SER A 115 -4.12 -3.18 -8.03
N PHE A 116 -4.14 -4.45 -8.44
CA PHE A 116 -4.52 -4.81 -9.79
C PHE A 116 -5.99 -4.50 -10.09
N VAL A 117 -6.87 -4.83 -9.15
CA VAL A 117 -8.31 -4.55 -9.30
C VAL A 117 -8.57 -3.05 -9.31
N ILE A 118 -7.96 -2.32 -8.38
CA ILE A 118 -8.09 -0.87 -8.30
C ILE A 118 -7.54 -0.22 -9.56
N GLY A 119 -6.36 -0.66 -10.01
CA GLY A 119 -5.76 -0.13 -11.23
C GLY A 119 -6.66 -0.31 -12.44
N ALA A 120 -7.24 -1.48 -12.61
CA ALA A 120 -8.19 -1.73 -13.69
C ALA A 120 -9.45 -0.87 -13.56
N SER A 121 -9.88 -0.60 -12.34
CA SER A 121 -11.10 0.19 -12.09
C SER A 121 -10.91 1.67 -12.40
N ILE A 122 -9.70 2.20 -12.23
CA ILE A 122 -9.41 3.62 -12.50
C ILE A 122 -8.92 3.86 -13.92
N SER A 123 -8.78 2.81 -14.70
CA SER A 123 -8.29 2.91 -16.10
C SER A 123 -9.34 3.43 -17.06
#